data_4a09368398cebdf9ae093ca00b98218a
#
_entry.id   4a09368398cebdf9ae093ca00b98218a
#
_cell.length_a   1.000
_cell.length_b   1.000
_cell.length_c   1.000
_cell.angle_alpha   90.00
_cell.angle_beta   90.00
_cell.angle_gamma   90.00
#
_symmetry.space_group_name_H-M   'P 1'
#
loop_
_entity.id
_entity.type
_entity.pdbx_description
1 polymer ?
#
loop_
_entity_poly.entity_id
_entity_poly.type
_entity_poly.pdbx_seq_one_letter_code
_entity_poly.pdbx_strand_id
1 'polypeptide(L)'
;MKTFFKQTALVALAFTLIISLGSCEATRNANNKQKGAVIGAASGAILGAIIGNNVGKGGNGELGAVIGGVVGGGAGVLIGSKMDKQAQKIEQEIPGAEVVRVDDGIVITFDENSGVYFDTAKYNINSASQAILDKLSNVLMEYPDTDVLVVGHTDSVGADEMNMTLSKNRAQSVTNYFVQSKGLSSGRFTTNWFGETAPVADNTTAEGRAKNRRVNLAIVPNEKMKNEARQQAGE
;
A
#
# COMPACT_ATOMS: atom_id res chain seq x y z
N MET A 1 12.08 -35.17 43.93
CA MET A 1 12.55 -34.46 42.75
C MET A 1 11.76 -34.71 41.45
N LYS A 2 11.06 -35.84 41.28
CA LYS A 2 10.28 -36.13 40.05
C LYS A 2 8.88 -35.49 39.97
N THR A 3 8.31 -35.02 41.07
CA THR A 3 6.99 -34.40 41.14
C THR A 3 7.01 -32.89 40.86
N PHE A 4 8.12 -32.21 41.14
CA PHE A 4 8.26 -30.76 40.90
C PHE A 4 8.38 -30.43 39.40
N PHE A 5 9.01 -31.30 38.59
CA PHE A 5 9.16 -31.11 37.17
C PHE A 5 7.86 -31.31 36.36
N LYS A 6 6.91 -32.09 36.88
CA LYS A 6 5.61 -32.30 36.21
C LYS A 6 4.65 -31.11 36.41
N GLN A 7 4.73 -30.41 37.53
CA GLN A 7 3.87 -29.24 37.78
C GLN A 7 4.32 -28.01 37.02
N THR A 8 5.62 -27.80 36.82
CA THR A 8 6.15 -26.68 36.02
C THR A 8 5.85 -26.85 34.54
N ALA A 9 5.87 -28.07 34.01
CA ALA A 9 5.53 -28.34 32.60
C ALA A 9 4.02 -28.13 32.30
N LEU A 10 3.14 -28.43 33.29
CA LEU A 10 1.70 -28.23 33.15
C LEU A 10 1.29 -26.75 33.21
N VAL A 11 1.97 -25.95 34.03
CA VAL A 11 1.74 -24.50 34.10
C VAL A 11 2.25 -23.79 32.85
N ALA A 12 3.38 -24.20 32.27
CA ALA A 12 3.89 -23.67 31.04
C ALA A 12 2.99 -23.98 29.84
N LEU A 13 2.38 -25.19 29.78
CA LEU A 13 1.45 -25.58 28.72
C LEU A 13 0.10 -24.84 28.81
N ALA A 14 -0.36 -24.52 30.02
CA ALA A 14 -1.58 -23.75 30.24
C ALA A 14 -1.41 -22.28 29.86
N PHE A 15 -0.20 -21.71 29.99
CA PHE A 15 0.08 -20.32 29.62
C PHE A 15 0.16 -20.13 28.11
N THR A 16 0.63 -21.12 27.35
CA THR A 16 0.68 -21.06 25.88
C THR A 16 -0.70 -21.26 25.24
N LEU A 17 -1.65 -21.93 25.93
CA LEU A 17 -3.00 -22.15 25.38
C LEU A 17 -3.93 -20.93 25.57
N ILE A 18 -3.65 -20.05 26.54
CA ILE A 18 -4.47 -18.86 26.84
C ILE A 18 -4.21 -17.74 25.81
N ILE A 19 -3.04 -17.71 25.16
CA ILE A 19 -2.70 -16.68 24.16
C ILE A 19 -3.44 -16.91 22.82
N SER A 20 -3.90 -18.14 22.55
CA SER A 20 -4.56 -18.48 21.27
C SER A 20 -6.06 -18.23 21.23
N LEU A 21 -6.72 -17.95 22.35
CA LEU A 21 -8.18 -17.74 22.41
C LEU A 21 -8.60 -16.27 22.54
N GLY A 22 -7.65 -15.34 22.75
CA GLY A 22 -7.92 -13.90 22.87
C GLY A 22 -8.02 -13.14 21.54
N SER A 23 -7.70 -13.77 20.41
CA SER A 23 -7.57 -13.06 19.12
C SER A 23 -8.89 -12.78 18.40
N CYS A 24 -9.99 -13.49 18.74
CA CYS A 24 -11.27 -13.31 18.04
C CYS A 24 -12.20 -12.26 18.66
N GLU A 25 -11.98 -11.86 19.92
CA GLU A 25 -12.86 -10.90 20.60
C GLU A 25 -12.39 -9.44 20.46
N ALA A 26 -11.09 -9.24 20.23
CA ALA A 26 -10.51 -7.91 20.05
C ALA A 26 -11.05 -7.17 18.82
N THR A 27 -11.49 -7.88 17.78
CA THR A 27 -12.03 -7.30 16.55
C THR A 27 -13.48 -6.83 16.68
N ARG A 28 -14.25 -7.30 17.66
CA ARG A 28 -15.64 -6.90 17.83
C ARG A 28 -15.82 -5.54 18.49
N ASN A 29 -14.88 -5.13 19.33
CA ASN A 29 -14.91 -3.87 20.07
C ASN A 29 -13.88 -2.84 19.62
N ALA A 30 -13.17 -3.10 18.52
CA ALA A 30 -12.21 -2.16 17.97
C ALA A 30 -12.91 -0.90 17.44
N ASN A 31 -12.48 0.27 17.90
CA ASN A 31 -12.92 1.54 17.33
C ASN A 31 -12.42 1.69 15.88
N ASN A 32 -12.92 2.69 15.14
CA ASN A 32 -12.58 2.86 13.73
C ASN A 32 -11.07 2.98 13.45
N LYS A 33 -10.27 3.48 14.41
CA LYS A 33 -8.81 3.52 14.29
C LYS A 33 -8.17 2.13 14.42
N GLN A 34 -8.70 1.27 15.31
CA GLN A 34 -8.22 -0.10 15.47
C GLN A 34 -8.65 -1.00 14.31
N LYS A 35 -9.85 -0.77 13.75
CA LYS A 35 -10.28 -1.46 12.50
C LYS A 35 -9.42 -1.06 11.32
N GLY A 36 -9.07 0.22 11.19
CA GLY A 36 -8.13 0.73 10.20
C GLY A 36 -6.73 0.09 10.33
N ALA A 37 -6.24 -0.07 11.55
CA ALA A 37 -4.94 -0.71 11.79
C ALA A 37 -4.92 -2.21 11.42
N VAL A 38 -6.02 -2.94 11.63
CA VAL A 38 -6.12 -4.36 11.26
C VAL A 38 -6.25 -4.52 9.74
N ILE A 39 -7.02 -3.65 9.09
CA ILE A 39 -7.13 -3.60 7.61
C ILE A 39 -5.81 -3.14 7.02
N GLY A 40 -5.16 -2.13 7.62
CA GLY A 40 -3.86 -1.62 7.21
C GLY A 40 -2.74 -2.66 7.30
N ALA A 41 -2.72 -3.45 8.35
CA ALA A 41 -1.75 -4.55 8.49
C ALA A 41 -1.95 -5.62 7.41
N ALA A 42 -3.18 -5.94 7.04
CA ALA A 42 -3.46 -6.87 5.95
C ALA A 42 -3.08 -6.28 4.58
N SER A 43 -3.41 -5.02 4.33
CA SER A 43 -3.06 -4.32 3.07
C SER A 43 -1.56 -4.08 2.97
N GLY A 44 -0.88 -3.77 4.08
CA GLY A 44 0.55 -3.57 4.14
C GLY A 44 1.34 -4.86 4.01
N ALA A 45 0.87 -5.94 4.59
CA ALA A 45 1.44 -7.28 4.39
C ALA A 45 1.29 -7.73 2.93
N ILE A 46 0.17 -7.39 2.28
CA ILE A 46 -0.06 -7.68 0.86
C ILE A 46 0.88 -6.84 -0.02
N LEU A 47 1.04 -5.55 0.24
CA LEU A 47 1.96 -4.70 -0.50
C LEU A 47 3.43 -5.01 -0.18
N GLY A 48 3.77 -5.25 1.08
CA GLY A 48 5.09 -5.71 1.49
C GLY A 48 5.45 -7.07 0.89
N ALA A 49 4.50 -8.00 0.79
CA ALA A 49 4.70 -9.29 0.12
C ALA A 49 4.80 -9.13 -1.41
N ILE A 50 3.98 -8.27 -2.01
CA ILE A 50 4.02 -7.97 -3.45
C ILE A 50 5.32 -7.27 -3.81
N ILE A 51 5.75 -6.30 -3.01
CA ILE A 51 6.99 -5.55 -3.24
C ILE A 51 8.20 -6.39 -2.80
N GLY A 52 8.14 -7.08 -1.64
CA GLY A 52 9.24 -7.87 -1.10
C GLY A 52 9.52 -9.17 -1.83
N ASN A 53 8.49 -9.92 -2.25
CA ASN A 53 8.67 -11.23 -2.87
C ASN A 53 8.91 -11.21 -4.39
N ASN A 54 8.50 -10.17 -5.10
CA ASN A 54 8.62 -10.12 -6.56
C ASN A 54 9.68 -9.15 -7.10
N VAL A 55 10.29 -8.34 -6.25
CA VAL A 55 11.33 -7.40 -6.65
C VAL A 55 12.63 -8.12 -7.09
N GLY A 56 12.78 -9.42 -6.78
CA GLY A 56 13.93 -10.23 -7.17
C GLY A 56 13.88 -10.87 -8.57
N LYS A 57 12.79 -10.72 -9.34
CA LYS A 57 12.65 -11.42 -10.66
C LYS A 57 12.37 -10.50 -11.85
N GLY A 58 12.76 -9.25 -11.83
CA GLY A 58 12.70 -8.43 -13.05
C GLY A 58 12.35 -6.96 -12.95
N GLY A 59 12.27 -6.40 -11.76
CA GLY A 59 12.09 -4.96 -11.56
C GLY A 59 12.97 -4.49 -10.43
N ASN A 60 13.54 -3.31 -10.54
CA ASN A 60 14.49 -2.66 -9.66
C ASN A 60 14.34 -3.04 -8.17
N GLY A 61 15.25 -3.90 -7.68
CA GLY A 61 15.25 -4.48 -6.32
C GLY A 61 15.42 -3.49 -5.16
N GLU A 62 15.47 -2.21 -5.46
CA GLU A 62 15.70 -1.14 -4.47
C GLU A 62 14.43 -0.74 -3.69
N LEU A 63 13.23 -0.95 -4.24
CA LEU A 63 11.99 -0.48 -3.60
C LEU A 63 11.43 -1.41 -2.53
N GLY A 64 11.72 -2.71 -2.58
CA GLY A 64 11.38 -3.62 -1.48
C GLY A 64 12.10 -3.30 -0.17
N ALA A 65 13.29 -2.70 -0.27
CA ALA A 65 14.05 -2.21 0.88
C ALA A 65 13.54 -0.83 1.37
N VAL A 66 12.91 -0.06 0.50
CA VAL A 66 12.46 1.32 0.80
C VAL A 66 11.16 1.34 1.62
N ILE A 67 10.28 0.38 1.43
CA ILE A 67 9.02 0.27 2.20
C ILE A 67 9.22 -0.49 3.53
N GLY A 68 10.27 -1.31 3.64
CA GLY A 68 10.58 -2.09 4.84
C GLY A 68 11.53 -1.42 5.84
N GLY A 69 12.00 -0.22 5.57
CA GLY A 69 12.93 0.50 6.44
C GLY A 69 12.19 1.34 7.47
N VAL A 70 11.76 0.74 8.58
CA VAL A 70 11.27 1.50 9.74
C VAL A 70 12.41 2.37 10.25
N VAL A 71 12.27 3.68 10.11
CA VAL A 71 13.16 4.63 10.75
C VAL A 71 12.73 4.72 12.22
N GLY A 72 13.52 4.13 13.11
CA GLY A 72 13.27 4.18 14.56
C GLY A 72 13.64 5.54 15.18
N GLY A 73 13.34 5.70 16.47
CA GLY A 73 13.77 6.86 17.23
C GLY A 73 12.99 8.16 16.94
N GLY A 74 13.62 9.30 17.22
CA GLY A 74 13.03 10.63 17.05
C GLY A 74 12.72 10.95 15.59
N ALA A 75 13.57 10.51 14.67
CA ALA A 75 13.38 10.68 13.23
C ALA A 75 12.10 9.98 12.72
N GLY A 76 11.79 8.77 13.21
CA GLY A 76 10.57 8.04 12.86
C GLY A 76 9.30 8.80 13.25
N VAL A 77 9.29 9.46 14.41
CA VAL A 77 8.15 10.28 14.85
C VAL A 77 7.93 11.47 13.91
N LEU A 78 9.01 12.13 13.48
CA LEU A 78 8.93 13.26 12.54
C LEU A 78 8.42 12.84 11.17
N ILE A 79 8.94 11.73 10.63
CA ILE A 79 8.47 11.15 9.36
C ILE A 79 7.01 10.75 9.48
N GLY A 80 6.65 9.98 10.52
CA GLY A 80 5.28 9.55 10.77
C GLY A 80 4.30 10.73 10.77
N SER A 81 4.62 11.81 11.50
CA SER A 81 3.78 13.01 11.54
C SER A 81 3.60 13.69 10.17
N LYS A 82 4.67 13.76 9.33
CA LYS A 82 4.57 14.30 7.98
C LYS A 82 3.70 13.43 7.08
N MET A 83 3.89 12.10 7.16
CA MET A 83 3.13 11.14 6.37
C MET A 83 1.65 11.07 6.80
N ASP A 84 1.36 11.21 8.10
CA ASP A 84 -0.03 11.27 8.60
C ASP A 84 -0.77 12.51 8.05
N LYS A 85 -0.12 13.66 8.02
CA LYS A 85 -0.70 14.88 7.41
C LYS A 85 -0.96 14.69 5.92
N GLN A 86 -0.03 14.07 5.21
CA GLN A 86 -0.21 13.78 3.79
C GLN A 86 -1.37 12.79 3.56
N ALA A 87 -1.49 11.72 4.35
CA ALA A 87 -2.60 10.78 4.27
C ALA A 87 -3.94 11.45 4.52
N GLN A 88 -4.06 12.26 5.59
CA GLN A 88 -5.27 13.03 5.88
C GLN A 88 -5.63 14.00 4.76
N LYS A 89 -4.64 14.65 4.15
CA LYS A 89 -4.86 15.54 3.00
C LYS A 89 -5.41 14.76 1.80
N ILE A 90 -4.87 13.58 1.51
CA ILE A 90 -5.36 12.71 0.44
C ILE A 90 -6.80 12.28 0.71
N GLU A 91 -7.12 11.84 1.92
CA GLU A 91 -8.48 11.46 2.31
C GLU A 91 -9.49 12.60 2.14
N GLN A 92 -9.09 13.83 2.48
CA GLN A 92 -9.93 15.03 2.32
C GLN A 92 -10.17 15.40 0.87
N GLU A 93 -9.13 15.33 0.03
CA GLU A 93 -9.21 15.73 -1.37
C GLU A 93 -9.89 14.66 -2.24
N ILE A 94 -9.77 13.37 -1.87
CA ILE A 94 -10.26 12.23 -2.64
C ILE A 94 -11.17 11.37 -1.76
N PRO A 95 -12.36 11.87 -1.39
CA PRO A 95 -13.32 11.08 -0.62
C PRO A 95 -13.78 9.88 -1.46
N GLY A 96 -13.56 8.67 -0.95
CA GLY A 96 -13.88 7.41 -1.62
C GLY A 96 -12.64 6.60 -2.05
N ALA A 97 -11.45 7.18 -2.07
CA ALA A 97 -10.23 6.39 -2.17
C ALA A 97 -9.97 5.64 -0.85
N GLU A 98 -9.57 4.38 -0.96
CA GLU A 98 -9.07 3.64 0.20
C GLU A 98 -7.64 4.09 0.47
N VAL A 99 -7.46 4.87 1.55
CA VAL A 99 -6.16 5.40 1.98
C VAL A 99 -5.76 4.74 3.29
N VAL A 100 -4.64 4.05 3.30
CA VAL A 100 -4.17 3.28 4.47
C VAL A 100 -2.74 3.66 4.80
N ARG A 101 -2.49 3.99 6.08
CA ARG A 101 -1.13 4.15 6.61
C ARG A 101 -0.52 2.78 6.88
N VAL A 102 0.68 2.55 6.35
CA VAL A 102 1.43 1.30 6.52
C VAL A 102 2.86 1.67 6.88
N ASP A 103 3.29 1.39 8.09
CA ASP A 103 4.59 1.81 8.62
C ASP A 103 4.84 3.30 8.34
N ASP A 104 5.93 3.63 7.66
CA ASP A 104 6.24 5.00 7.25
C ASP A 104 5.61 5.40 5.90
N GLY A 105 4.82 4.53 5.26
CA GLY A 105 4.21 4.76 3.94
C GLY A 105 2.71 5.03 3.98
N ILE A 106 2.15 5.41 2.83
CA ILE A 106 0.73 5.55 2.55
C ILE A 106 0.40 4.68 1.36
N VAL A 107 -0.64 3.88 1.48
CA VAL A 107 -1.18 3.10 0.37
C VAL A 107 -2.51 3.66 -0.04
N ILE A 108 -2.68 3.90 -1.33
CA ILE A 108 -3.93 4.32 -1.95
C ILE A 108 -4.34 3.23 -2.93
N THR A 109 -5.55 2.72 -2.76
CA THR A 109 -6.15 1.77 -3.70
C THR A 109 -7.18 2.48 -4.56
N PHE A 110 -6.99 2.41 -5.86
CA PHE A 110 -7.95 2.87 -6.85
C PHE A 110 -8.56 1.67 -7.58
N ASP A 111 -9.83 1.44 -7.34
CA ASP A 111 -10.67 0.47 -8.03
C ASP A 111 -11.82 1.16 -8.76
N GLU A 112 -12.75 0.38 -9.31
CA GLU A 112 -13.92 0.93 -10.02
C GLU A 112 -14.82 1.82 -9.16
N ASN A 113 -14.77 1.68 -7.82
CA ASN A 113 -15.60 2.45 -6.88
C ASN A 113 -14.93 3.75 -6.42
N SER A 114 -13.60 3.82 -6.48
CA SER A 114 -12.80 4.96 -6.00
C SER A 114 -12.60 6.07 -7.03
N GLY A 115 -13.14 5.91 -8.25
CA GLY A 115 -13.16 6.94 -9.30
C GLY A 115 -11.94 6.97 -10.22
N VAL A 116 -10.88 6.15 -9.98
CA VAL A 116 -9.82 5.92 -10.96
C VAL A 116 -9.99 4.53 -11.55
N TYR A 117 -10.68 4.46 -12.65
CA TYR A 117 -10.97 3.22 -13.34
C TYR A 117 -10.66 3.33 -14.85
N PHE A 118 -10.52 2.17 -15.46
CA PHE A 118 -10.30 2.03 -16.88
C PHE A 118 -11.47 1.28 -17.51
N ASP A 119 -11.86 1.68 -18.70
CA ASP A 119 -12.81 0.88 -19.49
C ASP A 119 -12.26 -0.53 -19.74
N THR A 120 -13.15 -1.46 -20.05
CA THR A 120 -12.78 -2.86 -20.33
C THR A 120 -11.70 -2.92 -21.40
N ALA A 121 -10.63 -3.65 -21.12
CA ALA A 121 -9.45 -3.82 -21.97
C ALA A 121 -8.73 -2.51 -22.37
N LYS A 122 -9.07 -1.36 -21.76
CA LYS A 122 -8.40 -0.08 -22.00
C LYS A 122 -7.45 0.30 -20.86
N TYR A 123 -6.50 1.17 -21.19
CA TYR A 123 -5.54 1.77 -20.27
C TYR A 123 -5.49 3.31 -20.37
N ASN A 124 -6.34 3.92 -21.19
CA ASN A 124 -6.44 5.37 -21.29
C ASN A 124 -7.17 5.92 -20.04
N ILE A 125 -6.61 6.96 -19.45
CA ILE A 125 -7.22 7.65 -18.32
C ILE A 125 -8.42 8.46 -18.84
N ASN A 126 -9.61 8.15 -18.33
CA ASN A 126 -10.83 8.87 -18.68
C ASN A 126 -10.94 10.18 -17.88
N SER A 127 -11.89 11.06 -18.25
CA SER A 127 -12.05 12.38 -17.61
C SER A 127 -12.36 12.32 -16.12
N ALA A 128 -13.11 11.31 -15.66
CA ALA A 128 -13.41 11.13 -14.25
C ALA A 128 -12.13 10.77 -13.47
N SER A 129 -11.34 9.83 -13.98
CA SER A 129 -10.04 9.46 -13.43
C SER A 129 -9.05 10.63 -13.45
N GLN A 130 -9.07 11.47 -14.50
CA GLN A 130 -8.23 12.67 -14.55
C GLN A 130 -8.52 13.61 -13.38
N ALA A 131 -9.80 13.90 -13.09
CA ALA A 131 -10.18 14.78 -11.99
C ALA A 131 -9.67 14.31 -10.62
N ILE A 132 -9.64 12.99 -10.40
CA ILE A 132 -9.09 12.40 -9.17
C ILE A 132 -7.56 12.50 -9.14
N LEU A 133 -6.91 12.14 -10.25
CA LEU A 133 -5.45 12.22 -10.37
C LEU A 133 -4.94 13.66 -10.29
N ASP A 134 -5.73 14.66 -10.72
CA ASP A 134 -5.43 16.08 -10.55
C ASP A 134 -5.35 16.47 -9.08
N LYS A 135 -6.31 16.06 -8.29
CA LYS A 135 -6.32 16.29 -6.84
C LYS A 135 -5.12 15.64 -6.17
N LEU A 136 -4.84 14.39 -6.51
CA LEU A 136 -3.67 13.70 -5.97
C LEU A 136 -2.36 14.37 -6.41
N SER A 137 -2.28 14.85 -7.65
CA SER A 137 -1.11 15.60 -8.15
C SER A 137 -0.82 16.83 -7.30
N ASN A 138 -1.87 17.59 -6.92
CA ASN A 138 -1.71 18.76 -6.06
C ASN A 138 -1.13 18.38 -4.69
N VAL A 139 -1.62 17.29 -4.09
CA VAL A 139 -1.06 16.79 -2.83
C VAL A 139 0.39 16.33 -3.02
N LEU A 140 0.72 15.61 -4.09
CA LEU A 140 2.10 15.18 -4.37
C LEU A 140 3.06 16.35 -4.62
N MET A 141 2.57 17.48 -5.14
CA MET A 141 3.34 18.73 -5.28
C MET A 141 3.57 19.41 -3.93
N GLU A 142 2.59 19.39 -3.04
CA GLU A 142 2.70 19.93 -1.68
C GLU A 142 3.68 19.12 -0.81
N TYR A 143 3.83 17.82 -1.09
CA TYR A 143 4.73 16.91 -0.40
C TYR A 143 5.83 16.36 -1.33
N PRO A 144 6.81 17.18 -1.71
CA PRO A 144 7.81 16.80 -2.73
C PRO A 144 8.83 15.77 -2.25
N ASP A 145 8.98 15.59 -0.93
CA ASP A 145 9.99 14.73 -0.32
C ASP A 145 9.49 13.29 -0.13
N THR A 146 8.62 12.83 -1.03
CA THR A 146 8.12 11.45 -1.08
C THR A 146 8.31 10.85 -2.46
N ASP A 147 8.53 9.54 -2.50
CA ASP A 147 8.53 8.74 -3.72
C ASP A 147 7.22 7.96 -3.85
N VAL A 148 6.86 7.61 -5.08
CA VAL A 148 5.59 6.98 -5.41
C VAL A 148 5.83 5.72 -6.24
N LEU A 149 5.36 4.59 -5.74
CA LEU A 149 5.27 3.35 -6.51
C LEU A 149 3.84 3.20 -7.05
N VAL A 150 3.72 3.03 -8.36
CA VAL A 150 2.45 2.79 -9.05
C VAL A 150 2.39 1.34 -9.49
N VAL A 151 1.35 0.60 -9.06
CA VAL A 151 1.23 -0.84 -9.31
C VAL A 151 -0.10 -1.16 -9.97
N GLY A 152 -0.03 -1.78 -11.15
CA GLY A 152 -1.23 -2.19 -11.90
C GLY A 152 -1.59 -3.66 -11.70
N HIS A 153 -2.90 -3.92 -11.64
CA HIS A 153 -3.48 -5.26 -11.52
C HIS A 153 -4.66 -5.45 -12.47
N THR A 154 -4.97 -6.71 -12.77
CA THR A 154 -6.18 -7.12 -13.49
C THR A 154 -6.97 -8.16 -12.69
N ASP A 155 -8.16 -8.46 -13.12
CA ASP A 155 -8.84 -9.71 -12.77
C ASP A 155 -8.28 -10.88 -13.59
N SER A 156 -8.83 -12.08 -13.39
CA SER A 156 -8.41 -13.31 -14.07
C SER A 156 -9.14 -13.58 -15.40
N VAL A 157 -9.79 -12.57 -15.98
CA VAL A 157 -10.46 -12.75 -17.28
C VAL A 157 -9.48 -12.48 -18.41
N GLY A 158 -9.25 -13.47 -19.26
CA GLY A 158 -8.36 -13.38 -20.42
C GLY A 158 -7.11 -14.22 -20.27
N ALA A 159 -6.14 -14.03 -21.16
CA ALA A 159 -4.85 -14.72 -21.10
C ALA A 159 -3.88 -13.97 -20.19
N ASP A 160 -3.07 -14.72 -19.42
CA ASP A 160 -2.11 -14.20 -18.45
C ASP A 160 -1.18 -13.13 -19.06
N GLU A 161 -0.66 -13.38 -20.27
CA GLU A 161 0.22 -12.44 -20.98
C GLU A 161 -0.49 -11.12 -21.34
N MET A 162 -1.76 -11.21 -21.72
CA MET A 162 -2.59 -10.02 -21.99
C MET A 162 -2.85 -9.24 -20.71
N ASN A 163 -3.15 -9.91 -19.61
CA ASN A 163 -3.37 -9.31 -18.31
C ASN A 163 -2.08 -8.67 -17.76
N MET A 164 -0.93 -9.32 -17.96
CA MET A 164 0.37 -8.74 -17.62
C MET A 164 0.63 -7.44 -18.41
N THR A 165 0.40 -7.46 -19.72
CA THR A 165 0.55 -6.27 -20.58
C THR A 165 -0.46 -5.17 -20.23
N LEU A 166 -1.71 -5.52 -19.97
CA LEU A 166 -2.76 -4.56 -19.62
C LEU A 166 -2.48 -3.86 -18.29
N SER A 167 -2.06 -4.62 -17.26
CA SER A 167 -1.70 -4.06 -15.96
C SER A 167 -0.50 -3.12 -16.06
N LYS A 168 0.52 -3.48 -16.86
CA LYS A 168 1.66 -2.62 -17.18
C LYS A 168 1.20 -1.29 -17.80
N ASN A 169 0.41 -1.36 -18.86
CA ASN A 169 -0.05 -0.18 -19.58
C ASN A 169 -0.89 0.75 -18.69
N ARG A 170 -1.72 0.20 -17.82
CA ARG A 170 -2.52 0.97 -16.84
C ARG A 170 -1.63 1.70 -15.85
N ALA A 171 -0.69 1.01 -15.22
CA ALA A 171 0.25 1.63 -14.29
C ALA A 171 1.10 2.71 -14.97
N GLN A 172 1.60 2.45 -16.18
CA GLN A 172 2.35 3.43 -16.96
C GLN A 172 1.50 4.65 -17.34
N SER A 173 0.22 4.47 -17.67
CA SER A 173 -0.69 5.59 -17.98
C SER A 173 -0.85 6.52 -16.79
N VAL A 174 -0.99 5.98 -15.57
CA VAL A 174 -1.06 6.77 -14.33
C VAL A 174 0.27 7.50 -14.08
N THR A 175 1.40 6.80 -14.18
CA THR A 175 2.72 7.43 -14.03
C THR A 175 2.95 8.54 -15.06
N ASN A 176 2.65 8.27 -16.32
CA ASN A 176 2.80 9.26 -17.39
C ASN A 176 1.90 10.48 -17.16
N TYR A 177 0.71 10.29 -16.63
CA TYR A 177 -0.17 11.39 -16.28
C TYR A 177 0.47 12.32 -15.26
N PHE A 178 1.02 11.79 -14.17
CA PHE A 178 1.71 12.58 -13.16
C PHE A 178 2.96 13.28 -13.71
N VAL A 179 3.76 12.60 -14.50
CA VAL A 179 5.03 13.13 -15.00
C VAL A 179 4.80 14.10 -16.18
N GLN A 180 4.06 13.66 -17.20
CA GLN A 180 3.97 14.42 -18.47
C GLN A 180 2.86 15.48 -18.42
N SER A 181 1.71 15.17 -17.80
CA SER A 181 0.58 16.11 -17.77
C SER A 181 0.63 17.06 -16.59
N LYS A 182 1.19 16.63 -15.44
CA LYS A 182 1.27 17.43 -14.22
C LYS A 182 2.65 17.95 -13.88
N GLY A 183 3.68 17.55 -14.62
CA GLY A 183 5.04 18.05 -14.46
C GLY A 183 5.77 17.59 -13.19
N LEU A 184 5.31 16.51 -12.54
CA LEU A 184 6.04 15.94 -11.41
C LEU A 184 7.34 15.28 -11.90
N SER A 185 8.38 15.32 -11.05
CA SER A 185 9.68 14.72 -11.38
C SER A 185 9.56 13.20 -11.59
N SER A 186 10.02 12.71 -12.74
CA SER A 186 10.00 11.29 -13.08
C SER A 186 10.82 10.44 -12.10
N GLY A 187 11.86 10.99 -11.49
CA GLY A 187 12.69 10.30 -10.50
C GLY A 187 11.97 9.92 -9.21
N ARG A 188 10.78 10.51 -8.97
CA ARG A 188 9.93 10.14 -7.83
C ARG A 188 9.06 8.91 -8.08
N PHE A 189 8.96 8.45 -9.32
CA PHE A 189 7.98 7.41 -9.69
C PHE A 189 8.67 6.11 -10.09
N THR A 190 8.20 5.03 -9.51
CA THR A 190 8.50 3.68 -9.95
C THR A 190 7.19 3.02 -10.39
N THR A 191 7.23 2.26 -11.48
CA THR A 191 6.05 1.60 -12.04
C THR A 191 6.25 0.10 -12.02
N ASN A 192 5.28 -0.64 -11.48
CA ASN A 192 5.28 -2.10 -11.46
C ASN A 192 3.90 -2.65 -11.85
N TRP A 193 3.82 -3.96 -12.15
CA TRP A 193 2.59 -4.60 -12.59
C TRP A 193 2.63 -6.10 -12.30
N PHE A 194 1.45 -6.68 -12.04
CA PHE A 194 1.33 -8.09 -11.67
C PHE A 194 0.25 -8.85 -12.45
N GLY A 195 -0.42 -8.21 -13.44
CA GLY A 195 -1.54 -8.86 -14.11
C GLY A 195 -2.56 -9.34 -13.08
N GLU A 196 -2.97 -10.59 -13.21
CA GLU A 196 -3.90 -11.27 -12.31
C GLU A 196 -3.24 -12.01 -11.14
N THR A 197 -1.88 -12.05 -11.08
CA THR A 197 -1.14 -12.93 -10.16
C THR A 197 -1.19 -12.51 -8.69
N ALA A 198 -1.75 -11.33 -8.39
CA ALA A 198 -1.87 -10.79 -7.03
C ALA A 198 -3.32 -10.33 -6.74
N PRO A 199 -4.29 -11.24 -6.69
CA PRO A 199 -5.68 -10.90 -6.40
C PRO A 199 -5.86 -10.49 -4.93
N VAL A 200 -6.76 -9.54 -4.68
CA VAL A 200 -7.19 -9.12 -3.32
C VAL A 200 -8.60 -9.61 -2.99
N ALA A 201 -9.31 -10.13 -3.98
CA ALA A 201 -10.65 -10.66 -3.84
C ALA A 201 -10.85 -11.86 -4.75
N ASP A 202 -11.95 -12.61 -4.51
CA ASP A 202 -12.27 -13.82 -5.27
C ASP A 202 -12.64 -13.49 -6.74
N ASN A 203 -11.86 -13.99 -7.68
CA ASN A 203 -12.07 -13.80 -9.11
C ASN A 203 -13.29 -14.56 -9.66
N THR A 204 -13.89 -15.48 -8.90
CA THR A 204 -15.10 -16.20 -9.32
C THR A 204 -16.33 -15.30 -9.30
N THR A 205 -16.34 -14.24 -8.46
CA THR A 205 -17.44 -13.29 -8.34
C THR A 205 -17.20 -12.02 -9.17
N ALA A 206 -18.27 -11.38 -9.63
CA ALA A 206 -18.16 -10.13 -10.37
C ALA A 206 -17.59 -8.99 -9.50
N GLU A 207 -18.03 -8.93 -8.24
CA GLU A 207 -17.58 -7.95 -7.23
C GLU A 207 -16.10 -8.14 -6.90
N GLY A 208 -15.65 -9.39 -6.78
CA GLY A 208 -14.23 -9.67 -6.53
C GLY A 208 -13.35 -9.30 -7.72
N ARG A 209 -13.79 -9.59 -8.96
CA ARG A 209 -13.08 -9.14 -10.16
C ARG A 209 -12.99 -7.62 -10.24
N ALA A 210 -14.06 -6.90 -9.90
CA ALA A 210 -14.04 -5.43 -9.87
C ALA A 210 -12.97 -4.88 -8.91
N LYS A 211 -12.81 -5.48 -7.73
CA LYS A 211 -11.74 -5.13 -6.77
C LYS A 211 -10.34 -5.50 -7.27
N ASN A 212 -10.22 -6.56 -8.07
CA ASN A 212 -8.94 -6.98 -8.63
C ASN A 212 -8.48 -6.07 -9.79
N ARG A 213 -9.40 -5.46 -10.54
CA ARG A 213 -9.11 -4.44 -11.57
C ARG A 213 -8.78 -3.10 -10.92
N ARG A 214 -7.56 -2.97 -10.41
CA ARG A 214 -7.13 -1.81 -9.61
C ARG A 214 -5.75 -1.30 -9.99
N VAL A 215 -5.48 -0.06 -9.58
CA VAL A 215 -4.13 0.50 -9.51
C VAL A 215 -3.88 0.93 -8.07
N ASN A 216 -2.78 0.46 -7.49
CA ASN A 216 -2.34 0.85 -6.17
C ASN A 216 -1.22 1.90 -6.30
N LEU A 217 -1.24 2.89 -5.42
CA LEU A 217 -0.12 3.79 -5.24
C LEU A 217 0.42 3.61 -3.82
N ALA A 218 1.73 3.40 -3.70
CA ALA A 218 2.41 3.45 -2.41
C ALA A 218 3.28 4.70 -2.38
N ILE A 219 3.04 5.58 -1.42
CA ILE A 219 3.80 6.82 -1.20
C ILE A 219 4.70 6.59 0.00
N VAL A 220 5.99 6.81 -0.16
CA VAL A 220 7.00 6.56 0.88
C VAL A 220 7.90 7.77 1.06
N PRO A 221 8.47 8.00 2.26
CA PRO A 221 9.46 9.05 2.48
C PRO A 221 10.71 8.77 1.65
N ASN A 222 11.18 9.76 0.89
CA ASN A 222 12.43 9.65 0.15
C ASN A 222 13.65 9.90 1.07
N GLU A 223 14.86 9.70 0.53
CA GLU A 223 16.09 9.87 1.31
C GLU A 223 16.28 11.30 1.83
N LYS A 224 15.76 12.31 1.13
CA LYS A 224 15.82 13.69 1.62
C LYS A 224 15.00 13.85 2.89
N MET A 225 13.74 13.38 2.91
CA MET A 225 12.89 13.42 4.10
C MET A 225 13.52 12.66 5.27
N LYS A 226 14.10 11.48 5.02
CA LYS A 226 14.76 10.66 6.04
C LYS A 226 15.97 11.37 6.64
N ASN A 227 16.83 11.96 5.80
CA ASN A 227 18.03 12.67 6.26
C ASN A 227 17.68 13.93 7.05
N GLU A 228 16.69 14.71 6.61
CA GLU A 228 16.21 15.87 7.35
C GLU A 228 15.64 15.48 8.72
N ALA A 229 14.87 14.39 8.78
CA ALA A 229 14.31 13.89 10.02
C ALA A 229 15.40 13.44 11.01
N ARG A 230 16.45 12.72 10.55
CA ARG A 230 17.60 12.33 11.38
C ARG A 230 18.34 13.54 11.93
N GLN A 231 18.62 14.53 11.08
CA GLN A 231 19.28 15.77 11.52
C GLN A 231 18.47 16.51 12.58
N GLN A 232 17.14 16.60 12.42
CA GLN A 232 16.26 17.24 13.39
C GLN A 232 16.14 16.44 14.69
N ALA A 233 16.26 15.12 14.64
CA ALA A 233 16.25 14.25 15.80
C ALA A 233 17.61 14.20 16.54
N GLY A 234 18.68 14.75 15.96
CA GLY A 234 20.04 14.68 16.52
C GLY A 234 20.69 13.30 16.33
N GLU A 235 20.30 12.56 15.32
CA GLU A 235 20.77 11.19 14.97
C GLU A 235 21.77 11.23 13.80
#